data_18967f5abedc108c3732a543a444c230
#
_entry.id   18967f5abedc108c3732a543a444c230
#
_cell.length_a   1.000
_cell.length_b   1.000
_cell.length_c   1.000
_cell.angle_alpha   90.00
_cell.angle_beta   90.00
_cell.angle_gamma   90.00
#
_symmetry.space_group_name_H-M   'P 1'
#
loop_
_entity.id
_entity.type
_entity.pdbx_description
1 polymer ?
#
loop_
_entity_poly.entity_id
_entity_poly.type
_entity_poly.pdbx_seq_one_letter_code
_entity_poly.pdbx_strand_id
1 'polypeptide(L)'
;MALVVATIFHWKRSQGQVESARQGLKARQRAVAQELAPRWLPMRQAVEAWTIELGRGAEVEPFVDAEAARHWDFRDKAGLYLRLSIEQAADVAAIRAGAKKSLRDGFTACLLRAPNESPLVGKECARTRDCGVGESCNELDRCARPAQPYNLRVAYRSLQVLSDEWVRDTDNAAGELELRMLTSSFEDTVRDDLPIAVDLLTRAQYFLLVLDEAPSGAPPVVGDAGVGDDAQLTAPHWARVGLWRLSDRKLVLRMRTEASATLVGGATVTDADVAGARQRQANSCALAGAVRRVIEGADAQPAP
;
A
#
# COMPACT_ATOMS: atom_id res chain seq x y z
N MET A 1 25.72 -6.28 -53.94
CA MET A 1 25.37 -4.90 -53.60
C MET A 1 23.89 -4.65 -53.31
N ALA A 2 22.95 -5.14 -54.12
CA ALA A 2 21.50 -4.96 -53.89
C ALA A 2 20.96 -5.50 -52.59
N LEU A 3 21.43 -6.67 -52.12
CA LEU A 3 21.02 -7.27 -50.84
C LEU A 3 21.40 -6.43 -49.61
N VAL A 4 22.56 -5.83 -49.58
CA VAL A 4 23.04 -4.96 -48.50
C VAL A 4 22.21 -3.69 -48.41
N VAL A 5 21.84 -3.12 -49.53
CA VAL A 5 21.00 -1.90 -49.61
C VAL A 5 19.60 -2.19 -49.13
N ALA A 6 19.04 -3.33 -49.50
CA ALA A 6 17.68 -3.77 -49.04
C ALA A 6 17.62 -4.02 -47.52
N THR A 7 18.66 -4.64 -46.95
CA THR A 7 18.74 -4.88 -45.49
C THR A 7 18.89 -3.58 -44.69
N ILE A 8 19.70 -2.63 -45.17
CA ILE A 8 19.85 -1.31 -44.53
C ILE A 8 18.53 -0.53 -44.60
N PHE A 9 17.83 -0.59 -45.73
CA PHE A 9 16.55 0.10 -45.87
C PHE A 9 15.45 -0.49 -44.98
N HIS A 10 15.41 -1.81 -44.89
CA HIS A 10 14.47 -2.52 -44.00
C HIS A 10 14.77 -2.20 -42.55
N TRP A 11 16.04 -2.18 -42.15
CA TRP A 11 16.45 -1.87 -40.79
C TRP A 11 16.11 -0.43 -40.40
N LYS A 12 16.40 0.57 -41.29
CA LYS A 12 16.02 1.98 -41.04
C LYS A 12 14.52 2.18 -40.95
N ARG A 13 13.74 1.46 -41.75
CA ARG A 13 12.28 1.54 -41.71
C ARG A 13 11.72 0.95 -40.41
N SER A 14 12.26 -0.18 -39.95
CA SER A 14 11.91 -0.80 -38.67
C SER A 14 12.24 0.13 -37.49
N GLN A 15 13.40 0.76 -37.48
CA GLN A 15 13.78 1.72 -36.44
C GLN A 15 12.86 2.95 -36.41
N GLY A 16 12.48 3.47 -37.57
CA GLY A 16 11.54 4.59 -37.66
C GLY A 16 10.15 4.23 -37.11
N GLN A 17 9.68 3.00 -37.31
CA GLN A 17 8.42 2.54 -36.76
C GLN A 17 8.46 2.39 -35.24
N VAL A 18 9.55 1.84 -34.70
CA VAL A 18 9.75 1.70 -33.23
C VAL A 18 9.78 3.07 -32.57
N GLU A 19 10.50 4.03 -33.16
CA GLU A 19 10.58 5.39 -32.60
C GLU A 19 9.21 6.11 -32.66
N SER A 20 8.47 5.98 -33.76
CA SER A 20 7.13 6.54 -33.88
C SER A 20 6.17 5.93 -32.83
N ALA A 21 6.23 4.61 -32.63
CA ALA A 21 5.45 3.94 -31.60
C ALA A 21 5.81 4.40 -30.18
N ARG A 22 7.10 4.57 -29.89
CA ARG A 22 7.62 5.11 -28.61
C ARG A 22 7.07 6.51 -28.34
N GLN A 23 7.15 7.41 -29.32
CA GLN A 23 6.64 8.78 -29.18
C GLN A 23 5.11 8.79 -28.99
N GLY A 24 4.39 7.94 -29.71
CA GLY A 24 2.95 7.78 -29.55
C GLY A 24 2.56 7.30 -28.14
N LEU A 25 3.29 6.31 -27.60
CA LEU A 25 3.08 5.81 -26.25
C LEU A 25 3.35 6.89 -25.19
N LYS A 26 4.47 7.62 -25.30
CA LYS A 26 4.79 8.75 -24.41
C LYS A 26 3.77 9.87 -24.47
N ALA A 27 3.24 10.18 -25.66
CA ALA A 27 2.19 11.19 -25.80
C ALA A 27 0.91 10.79 -25.08
N ARG A 28 0.49 9.53 -25.22
CA ARG A 28 -0.68 8.98 -24.46
C ARG A 28 -0.45 9.00 -22.96
N GLN A 29 0.72 8.57 -22.52
CA GLN A 29 1.09 8.61 -21.09
C GLN A 29 1.01 10.04 -20.54
N ARG A 30 1.55 11.03 -21.23
CA ARG A 30 1.49 12.44 -20.80
C ARG A 30 0.04 12.95 -20.72
N ALA A 31 -0.81 12.59 -21.67
CA ALA A 31 -2.21 12.99 -21.65
C ALA A 31 -2.94 12.45 -20.42
N VAL A 32 -2.77 11.15 -20.11
CA VAL A 32 -3.36 10.52 -18.92
C VAL A 32 -2.76 11.12 -17.64
N ALA A 33 -1.43 11.33 -17.61
CA ALA A 33 -0.77 11.93 -16.46
C ALA A 33 -1.27 13.35 -16.18
N GLN A 34 -1.45 14.18 -17.21
CA GLN A 34 -1.99 15.54 -17.06
C GLN A 34 -3.43 15.55 -16.54
N GLU A 35 -4.26 14.63 -17.00
CA GLU A 35 -5.64 14.50 -16.53
C GLU A 35 -5.72 14.10 -15.05
N LEU A 36 -4.89 13.16 -14.63
CA LEU A 36 -4.94 12.59 -13.28
C LEU A 36 -4.06 13.33 -12.27
N ALA A 37 -3.05 14.09 -12.71
CA ALA A 37 -2.13 14.77 -11.82
C ALA A 37 -2.81 15.66 -10.76
N PRO A 38 -3.83 16.47 -11.09
CA PRO A 38 -4.49 17.31 -10.09
C PRO A 38 -5.17 16.53 -8.97
N ARG A 39 -5.59 15.30 -9.24
CA ARG A 39 -6.28 14.44 -8.25
C ARG A 39 -5.32 13.66 -7.38
N TRP A 40 -4.21 13.23 -7.95
CA TRP A 40 -3.26 12.31 -7.32
C TRP A 40 -2.07 13.01 -6.64
N LEU A 41 -1.43 13.96 -7.31
CA LEU A 41 -0.19 14.55 -6.82
C LEU A 41 -0.28 15.21 -5.45
N PRO A 42 -1.32 16.01 -5.14
CA PRO A 42 -1.44 16.64 -3.82
C PRO A 42 -1.61 15.62 -2.70
N MET A 43 -2.32 14.51 -2.96
CA MET A 43 -2.50 13.43 -1.99
C MET A 43 -1.19 12.67 -1.77
N ARG A 44 -0.49 12.30 -2.85
CA ARG A 44 0.79 11.62 -2.75
C ARG A 44 1.82 12.44 -1.97
N GLN A 45 1.93 13.74 -2.29
CA GLN A 45 2.84 14.64 -1.58
C GLN A 45 2.53 14.72 -0.08
N ALA A 46 1.26 14.80 0.27
CA ALA A 46 0.85 14.82 1.68
C ALA A 46 1.20 13.50 2.39
N VAL A 47 0.84 12.36 1.79
CA VAL A 47 1.16 11.02 2.33
C VAL A 47 2.67 10.84 2.49
N GLU A 48 3.46 11.19 1.47
CA GLU A 48 4.93 11.09 1.51
C GLU A 48 5.52 12.00 2.60
N ALA A 49 5.01 13.24 2.76
CA ALA A 49 5.46 14.16 3.79
C ALA A 49 5.14 13.67 5.21
N TRP A 50 3.91 13.21 5.46
CA TRP A 50 3.50 12.65 6.76
C TRP A 50 4.25 11.36 7.09
N THR A 51 4.58 10.55 6.08
CA THR A 51 5.38 9.33 6.28
C THR A 51 6.78 9.67 6.74
N ILE A 52 7.44 10.65 6.11
CA ILE A 52 8.75 11.13 6.53
C ILE A 52 8.68 11.78 7.93
N GLU A 53 7.64 12.56 8.20
CA GLU A 53 7.45 13.21 9.51
C GLU A 53 7.32 12.18 10.64
N LEU A 54 6.47 11.16 10.47
CA LEU A 54 6.27 10.10 11.46
C LEU A 54 7.52 9.22 11.62
N GLY A 55 8.30 9.04 10.54
CA GLY A 55 9.55 8.27 10.55
C GLY A 55 10.70 8.96 11.27
N ARG A 56 10.67 10.29 11.37
CA ARG A 56 11.75 11.08 11.99
C ARG A 56 11.76 10.98 13.51
N GLY A 57 12.97 11.10 14.06
CA GLY A 57 13.18 11.15 15.50
C GLY A 57 13.17 9.78 16.18
N ALA A 58 13.76 9.73 17.38
CA ALA A 58 13.83 8.51 18.19
C ALA A 58 12.54 8.29 18.99
N GLU A 59 11.89 9.36 19.39
CA GLU A 59 10.67 9.32 20.20
C GLU A 59 9.48 9.88 19.43
N VAL A 60 8.33 9.25 19.65
CA VAL A 60 7.03 9.69 19.13
C VAL A 60 6.20 10.16 20.30
N GLU A 61 5.99 11.47 20.39
CA GLU A 61 5.10 12.05 21.38
C GLU A 61 3.65 11.62 21.07
N PRO A 62 2.96 10.94 21.99
CA PRO A 62 1.58 10.53 21.79
C PRO A 62 0.67 11.75 21.62
N PHE A 63 -0.25 11.65 20.67
CA PHE A 63 -1.25 12.69 20.40
C PHE A 63 -2.58 12.06 20.01
N VAL A 64 -3.66 12.58 20.57
CA VAL A 64 -5.04 12.25 20.18
C VAL A 64 -5.85 13.53 20.13
N ASP A 65 -6.46 13.81 18.99
CA ASP A 65 -7.50 14.84 18.88
C ASP A 65 -8.80 14.25 19.46
N ALA A 66 -9.08 14.58 20.73
CA ALA A 66 -10.21 14.02 21.48
C ALA A 66 -11.57 14.39 20.86
N GLU A 67 -11.70 15.53 20.17
CA GLU A 67 -12.94 15.90 19.47
C GLU A 67 -13.14 15.04 18.22
N ALA A 68 -12.08 14.90 17.41
CA ALA A 68 -12.14 14.06 16.23
C ALA A 68 -12.33 12.57 16.58
N ALA A 69 -11.68 12.10 17.64
CA ALA A 69 -11.76 10.71 18.08
C ALA A 69 -13.15 10.31 18.58
N ARG A 70 -13.86 11.19 19.32
CA ARG A 70 -15.23 10.94 19.79
C ARG A 70 -16.23 10.57 18.71
N HIS A 71 -16.02 11.01 17.49
CA HIS A 71 -16.90 10.74 16.35
C HIS A 71 -16.20 9.89 15.28
N TRP A 72 -15.15 9.15 15.69
CA TRP A 72 -14.38 8.37 14.74
C TRP A 72 -14.90 6.95 14.62
N ASP A 73 -15.39 6.61 13.44
CA ASP A 73 -15.68 5.24 13.07
C ASP A 73 -14.93 4.87 11.79
N PHE A 74 -14.03 3.90 11.89
CA PHE A 74 -13.28 3.38 10.75
C PHE A 74 -14.19 2.66 9.73
N ARG A 75 -15.37 2.20 10.13
CA ARG A 75 -16.29 1.46 9.26
C ARG A 75 -17.09 2.38 8.35
N ASP A 76 -17.44 3.55 8.86
CA ASP A 76 -18.28 4.52 8.14
C ASP A 76 -17.48 5.42 7.20
N LYS A 77 -16.15 5.42 7.32
CA LYS A 77 -15.26 6.30 6.57
C LYS A 77 -14.39 5.52 5.60
N ALA A 78 -14.37 5.93 4.35
CA ALA A 78 -13.38 5.43 3.39
C ALA A 78 -11.98 5.90 3.77
N GLY A 79 -11.02 5.00 3.85
CA GLY A 79 -9.66 5.32 4.25
C GLY A 79 -8.60 4.79 3.32
N LEU A 80 -7.41 5.37 3.43
CA LEU A 80 -6.17 4.88 2.83
C LEU A 80 -5.27 4.30 3.93
N TYR A 81 -4.55 3.27 3.59
CA TYR A 81 -3.63 2.57 4.48
C TYR A 81 -2.27 2.38 3.82
N LEU A 82 -1.22 2.58 4.60
CA LEU A 82 0.14 2.28 4.20
C LEU A 82 0.87 1.67 5.41
N ARG A 83 1.57 0.56 5.18
CA ARG A 83 2.46 -0.05 6.16
C ARG A 83 3.86 -0.21 5.57
N LEU A 84 4.85 0.30 6.26
CA LEU A 84 6.25 0.33 5.86
C LEU A 84 7.14 0.00 7.06
N SER A 85 8.38 -0.37 6.82
CA SER A 85 9.39 -0.29 7.87
C SER A 85 9.85 1.18 8.06
N ILE A 86 10.43 1.48 9.21
CA ILE A 86 10.90 2.84 9.50
C ILE A 86 12.01 3.29 8.54
N GLU A 87 12.82 2.36 8.05
CA GLU A 87 13.88 2.60 7.06
C GLU A 87 13.29 3.01 5.70
N GLN A 88 12.14 2.43 5.34
CA GLN A 88 11.41 2.78 4.12
C GLN A 88 10.75 4.16 4.20
N ALA A 89 10.66 4.76 5.38
CA ALA A 89 10.14 6.11 5.59
C ALA A 89 11.24 7.20 5.55
N ALA A 90 12.49 6.85 5.26
CA ALA A 90 13.63 7.76 5.31
C ALA A 90 13.54 8.92 4.31
N ASP A 91 13.10 8.63 3.09
CA ASP A 91 12.94 9.60 2.01
C ASP A 91 11.85 9.19 1.00
N VAL A 92 11.55 10.09 0.07
CA VAL A 92 10.50 9.90 -0.94
C VAL A 92 10.76 8.69 -1.85
N ALA A 93 12.02 8.41 -2.20
CA ALA A 93 12.36 7.29 -3.08
C ALA A 93 12.16 5.96 -2.36
N ALA A 94 12.59 5.86 -1.11
CA ALA A 94 12.39 4.71 -0.24
C ALA A 94 10.89 4.46 0.01
N ILE A 95 10.10 5.51 0.28
CA ILE A 95 8.64 5.42 0.44
C ILE A 95 8.00 4.84 -0.83
N ARG A 96 8.32 5.36 -2.01
CA ARG A 96 7.73 4.88 -3.27
C ARG A 96 8.09 3.44 -3.58
N ALA A 97 9.32 3.04 -3.30
CA ALA A 97 9.76 1.66 -3.46
C ALA A 97 9.04 0.73 -2.47
N GLY A 98 9.00 1.11 -1.19
CA GLY A 98 8.32 0.37 -0.12
C GLY A 98 6.82 0.28 -0.33
N ALA A 99 6.15 1.38 -0.70
CA ALA A 99 4.71 1.43 -0.90
C ALA A 99 4.22 0.45 -1.98
N LYS A 100 5.00 0.23 -3.05
CA LYS A 100 4.70 -0.79 -4.08
C LYS A 100 4.73 -2.22 -3.53
N LYS A 101 5.43 -2.43 -2.42
CA LYS A 101 5.59 -3.71 -1.72
C LYS A 101 4.86 -3.76 -0.39
N SER A 102 4.15 -2.67 0.00
CA SER A 102 3.43 -2.55 1.28
C SER A 102 2.65 -3.81 1.60
N LEU A 103 2.77 -4.25 2.82
CA LEU A 103 2.26 -5.54 3.27
C LEU A 103 0.73 -5.62 3.17
N ARG A 104 0.30 -6.79 2.75
CA ARG A 104 -1.06 -7.26 2.96
C ARG A 104 -1.04 -8.05 4.24
N ASP A 105 -1.58 -7.48 5.29
CA ASP A 105 -1.64 -8.09 6.61
C ASP A 105 -3.05 -8.02 7.19
N GLY A 106 -3.28 -8.73 8.27
CA GLY A 106 -4.57 -8.74 8.95
C GLY A 106 -4.91 -7.44 9.69
N PHE A 107 -4.06 -6.41 9.67
CA PHE A 107 -4.24 -5.19 10.46
C PHE A 107 -5.58 -4.50 10.16
N THR A 108 -5.84 -4.22 8.88
CA THR A 108 -7.08 -3.52 8.47
C THR A 108 -8.32 -4.35 8.77
N ALA A 109 -8.27 -5.65 8.54
CA ALA A 109 -9.38 -6.56 8.87
C ALA A 109 -9.66 -6.58 10.39
N CYS A 110 -8.61 -6.63 11.22
CA CYS A 110 -8.74 -6.58 12.67
C CYS A 110 -9.18 -5.21 13.18
N LEU A 111 -8.75 -4.13 12.52
CA LEU A 111 -9.17 -2.76 12.85
C LEU A 111 -10.67 -2.58 12.68
N LEU A 112 -11.25 -3.16 11.63
CA LEU A 112 -12.67 -3.02 11.30
C LEU A 112 -13.57 -4.06 11.99
N ARG A 113 -12.99 -5.14 12.52
CA ARG A 113 -13.76 -6.22 13.12
C ARG A 113 -14.40 -5.79 14.45
N ALA A 114 -15.65 -6.18 14.67
CA ALA A 114 -16.27 -6.05 15.99
C ALA A 114 -15.52 -6.92 17.02
N PRO A 115 -15.48 -6.54 18.30
CA PRO A 115 -14.73 -7.26 19.33
C PRO A 115 -15.06 -8.77 19.41
N ASN A 116 -16.30 -9.15 19.10
CA ASN A 116 -16.79 -10.53 19.18
C ASN A 116 -17.03 -11.18 17.82
N GLU A 117 -16.59 -10.54 16.71
CA GLU A 117 -16.79 -11.05 15.36
C GLU A 117 -15.67 -12.01 14.99
N SER A 118 -16.05 -13.19 14.48
CA SER A 118 -15.07 -14.16 13.98
C SER A 118 -14.31 -13.60 12.78
N PRO A 119 -12.97 -13.77 12.70
CA PRO A 119 -12.22 -13.42 11.50
C PRO A 119 -12.59 -14.28 10.28
N LEU A 120 -13.29 -15.38 10.50
CA LEU A 120 -13.69 -16.35 9.47
C LEU A 120 -15.12 -16.13 8.99
N VAL A 121 -15.70 -14.95 9.21
CA VAL A 121 -17.01 -14.59 8.65
C VAL A 121 -16.90 -14.43 7.13
N GLY A 122 -17.89 -14.95 6.42
CA GLY A 122 -17.99 -14.92 4.98
C GLY A 122 -17.83 -16.30 4.33
N LYS A 123 -18.30 -16.41 3.10
CA LYS A 123 -18.17 -17.61 2.28
C LYS A 123 -16.70 -17.88 1.98
N GLU A 124 -16.28 -19.14 2.00
CA GLU A 124 -14.94 -19.52 1.52
C GLU A 124 -14.77 -19.21 0.03
N CYS A 125 -13.60 -18.74 -0.34
CA CYS A 125 -13.26 -18.37 -1.69
C CYS A 125 -11.79 -18.66 -2.00
N ALA A 126 -11.50 -19.00 -3.27
CA ALA A 126 -10.14 -19.06 -3.77
C ALA A 126 -9.80 -17.81 -4.61
N ARG A 127 -10.83 -17.15 -5.15
CA ARG A 127 -10.68 -15.97 -6.03
C ARG A 127 -11.86 -15.03 -5.84
N THR A 128 -11.67 -13.74 -6.12
CA THR A 128 -12.73 -12.72 -6.03
C THR A 128 -13.99 -13.06 -6.83
N ARG A 129 -13.87 -13.74 -7.97
CA ARG A 129 -15.04 -14.19 -8.76
C ARG A 129 -15.95 -15.20 -8.07
N ASP A 130 -15.48 -15.82 -6.99
CA ASP A 130 -16.24 -16.79 -6.19
C ASP A 130 -17.18 -16.07 -5.20
N CYS A 131 -17.03 -14.75 -5.05
CA CYS A 131 -17.74 -13.89 -4.13
C CYS A 131 -18.95 -13.20 -4.77
N GLY A 132 -19.82 -12.64 -3.94
CA GLY A 132 -20.96 -11.85 -4.36
C GLY A 132 -20.61 -10.48 -4.92
N VAL A 133 -21.63 -9.78 -5.46
CA VAL A 133 -21.47 -8.44 -5.99
C VAL A 133 -21.00 -7.49 -4.89
N GLY A 134 -19.90 -6.78 -5.15
CA GLY A 134 -19.30 -5.84 -4.19
C GLY A 134 -18.44 -6.50 -3.12
N GLU A 135 -18.20 -7.82 -3.21
CA GLU A 135 -17.29 -8.55 -2.34
C GLU A 135 -16.01 -8.96 -3.08
N SER A 136 -14.94 -9.14 -2.34
CA SER A 136 -13.68 -9.70 -2.84
C SER A 136 -13.21 -10.83 -1.92
N CYS A 137 -12.43 -11.75 -2.47
CA CYS A 137 -11.75 -12.75 -1.68
C CYS A 137 -10.62 -12.07 -0.90
N ASN A 138 -10.70 -12.09 0.43
CA ASN A 138 -9.72 -11.47 1.30
C ASN A 138 -8.52 -12.41 1.56
N GLU A 139 -7.57 -11.97 2.34
CA GLU A 139 -6.34 -12.71 2.67
C GLU A 139 -6.58 -13.92 3.57
N LEU A 140 -7.78 -14.08 4.09
CA LEU A 140 -8.23 -15.22 4.89
C LEU A 140 -9.07 -16.20 4.07
N ASP A 141 -9.04 -16.10 2.74
CA ASP A 141 -9.84 -16.90 1.81
C ASP A 141 -11.35 -16.82 2.10
N ARG A 142 -11.81 -15.62 2.48
CA ARG A 142 -13.22 -15.33 2.75
C ARG A 142 -13.74 -14.21 1.89
N CYS A 143 -14.96 -14.37 1.39
CA CYS A 143 -15.68 -13.30 0.71
C CYS A 143 -16.04 -12.21 1.72
N ALA A 144 -15.53 -11.02 1.48
CA ALA A 144 -15.82 -9.85 2.27
C ALA A 144 -15.94 -8.63 1.38
N ARG A 145 -16.68 -7.63 1.81
CA ARG A 145 -16.58 -6.31 1.19
C ARG A 145 -15.14 -5.85 1.32
N PRO A 146 -14.57 -5.17 0.30
CA PRO A 146 -13.22 -4.68 0.35
C PRO A 146 -13.00 -3.94 1.67
N ALA A 147 -12.08 -4.46 2.50
CA ALA A 147 -11.79 -3.84 3.77
C ALA A 147 -11.26 -2.44 3.52
N GLN A 148 -11.92 -1.45 4.09
CA GLN A 148 -11.37 -0.12 4.23
C GLN A 148 -10.63 -0.08 5.58
N PRO A 149 -9.50 0.58 5.70
CA PRO A 149 -8.84 1.41 4.70
C PRO A 149 -8.11 0.61 3.61
N TYR A 150 -8.12 1.17 2.40
CA TYR A 150 -7.45 0.56 1.26
C TYR A 150 -5.94 0.72 1.32
N ASN A 151 -5.21 -0.36 1.09
CA ASN A 151 -3.77 -0.31 1.00
C ASN A 151 -3.32 0.49 -0.24
N LEU A 152 -2.54 1.54 -0.01
CA LEU A 152 -1.99 2.42 -1.05
C LEU A 152 -1.07 1.70 -2.05
N ARG A 153 -0.65 0.47 -1.76
CA ARG A 153 0.11 -0.38 -2.69
C ARG A 153 -0.52 -0.41 -4.09
N VAL A 154 -1.85 -0.54 -4.17
CA VAL A 154 -2.56 -0.55 -5.45
C VAL A 154 -2.33 0.76 -6.18
N ALA A 155 -2.53 1.90 -5.51
CA ALA A 155 -2.32 3.22 -6.10
C ALA A 155 -0.87 3.44 -6.55
N TYR A 156 0.12 3.10 -5.70
CA TYR A 156 1.54 3.28 -6.03
C TYR A 156 2.00 2.39 -7.21
N ARG A 157 1.41 1.20 -7.37
CA ARG A 157 1.69 0.32 -8.51
C ARG A 157 1.04 0.84 -9.80
N SER A 158 -0.25 1.12 -9.74
CA SER A 158 -1.01 1.54 -10.92
C SER A 158 -0.56 2.90 -11.44
N LEU A 159 -0.27 3.85 -10.53
CA LEU A 159 0.17 5.19 -10.90
C LEU A 159 1.66 5.25 -11.31
N GLN A 160 2.40 4.14 -11.20
CA GLN A 160 3.78 4.07 -11.67
C GLN A 160 3.89 4.37 -13.16
N VAL A 161 2.92 3.90 -13.98
CA VAL A 161 2.91 4.15 -15.43
C VAL A 161 2.83 5.65 -15.80
N LEU A 162 2.47 6.50 -14.82
CA LEU A 162 2.42 7.95 -14.99
C LEU A 162 3.69 8.66 -14.51
N SER A 163 4.71 7.91 -14.07
CA SER A 163 5.96 8.46 -13.53
C SER A 163 6.99 8.76 -14.62
N ASP A 164 7.93 9.65 -14.30
CA ASP A 164 9.10 9.91 -15.16
C ASP A 164 10.03 8.68 -15.26
N GLU A 165 10.01 7.80 -14.26
CA GLU A 165 10.74 6.53 -14.27
C GLU A 165 10.23 5.63 -15.41
N TRP A 166 8.91 5.47 -15.50
CA TRP A 166 8.29 4.70 -16.57
C TRP A 166 8.56 5.31 -17.96
N VAL A 167 8.62 6.65 -18.07
CA VAL A 167 9.01 7.33 -19.32
C VAL A 167 10.44 6.98 -19.69
N ARG A 168 11.37 6.97 -18.72
CA ARG A 168 12.76 6.53 -18.96
C ARG A 168 12.84 5.07 -19.39
N ASP A 169 12.08 4.18 -18.78
CA ASP A 169 12.02 2.76 -19.16
C ASP A 169 11.52 2.64 -20.62
N THR A 170 10.53 3.44 -20.99
CA THR A 170 10.03 3.49 -22.39
C THR A 170 11.10 4.02 -23.35
N ASP A 171 11.90 5.01 -22.97
CA ASP A 171 13.01 5.53 -23.77
C ASP A 171 14.13 4.50 -23.94
N ASN A 172 14.39 3.70 -22.93
CA ASN A 172 15.44 2.69 -22.90
C ASN A 172 15.02 1.34 -23.52
N ALA A 173 13.74 1.17 -23.88
CA ALA A 173 13.26 -0.06 -24.49
C ALA A 173 14.10 -0.45 -25.72
N ALA A 174 14.74 -1.63 -25.64
CA ALA A 174 15.76 -2.05 -26.59
C ALA A 174 15.22 -2.41 -28.00
N GLY A 175 13.91 -2.67 -28.11
CA GLY A 175 13.32 -3.07 -29.36
C GLY A 175 11.79 -3.10 -29.37
N GLU A 176 11.24 -3.56 -30.48
CA GLU A 176 9.80 -3.60 -30.72
C GLU A 176 9.04 -4.47 -29.69
N LEU A 177 9.62 -5.61 -29.29
CA LEU A 177 8.98 -6.52 -28.34
C LEU A 177 8.81 -5.87 -26.98
N GLU A 178 9.85 -5.27 -26.45
CA GLU A 178 9.81 -4.61 -25.16
C GLU A 178 8.85 -3.41 -25.16
N LEU A 179 8.86 -2.63 -26.25
CA LEU A 179 7.91 -1.53 -26.43
C LEU A 179 6.47 -2.00 -26.50
N ARG A 180 6.18 -3.15 -27.13
CA ARG A 180 4.85 -3.75 -27.12
C ARG A 180 4.43 -4.19 -25.72
N MET A 181 5.33 -4.79 -24.95
CA MET A 181 5.06 -5.19 -23.56
C MET A 181 4.72 -3.96 -22.70
N LEU A 182 5.51 -2.88 -22.81
CA LEU A 182 5.25 -1.61 -22.12
C LEU A 182 3.91 -1.00 -22.56
N THR A 183 3.59 -1.07 -23.85
CA THR A 183 2.32 -0.57 -24.40
C THR A 183 1.13 -1.36 -23.85
N SER A 184 1.19 -2.69 -23.89
CA SER A 184 0.12 -3.54 -23.34
C SER A 184 -0.07 -3.32 -21.85
N SER A 185 1.02 -3.29 -21.07
CA SER A 185 0.98 -3.01 -19.63
C SER A 185 0.38 -1.64 -19.33
N PHE A 186 0.74 -0.62 -20.10
CA PHE A 186 0.15 0.72 -19.96
C PHE A 186 -1.35 0.73 -20.25
N GLU A 187 -1.76 0.11 -21.37
CA GLU A 187 -3.18 0.07 -21.77
C GLU A 187 -4.04 -0.70 -20.76
N ASP A 188 -3.54 -1.84 -20.27
CA ASP A 188 -4.24 -2.63 -19.24
C ASP A 188 -4.35 -1.84 -17.93
N THR A 189 -3.26 -1.20 -17.48
CA THR A 189 -3.27 -0.38 -16.27
C THR A 189 -4.23 0.81 -16.40
N VAL A 190 -4.22 1.52 -17.53
CA VAL A 190 -5.12 2.68 -17.78
C VAL A 190 -6.58 2.25 -17.82
N ARG A 191 -6.87 1.09 -18.39
CA ARG A 191 -8.25 0.59 -18.50
C ARG A 191 -8.79 0.05 -17.19
N ASP A 192 -7.98 -0.73 -16.46
CA ASP A 192 -8.47 -1.57 -15.38
C ASP A 192 -8.09 -1.03 -13.99
N ASP A 193 -6.84 -0.61 -13.78
CA ASP A 193 -6.32 -0.30 -12.46
C ASP A 193 -6.41 1.20 -12.09
N LEU A 194 -6.11 2.08 -13.03
CA LEU A 194 -6.12 3.53 -12.77
C LEU A 194 -7.48 4.07 -12.34
N PRO A 195 -8.62 3.67 -12.95
CA PRO A 195 -9.92 4.13 -12.50
C PRO A 195 -10.20 3.75 -11.05
N ILE A 196 -9.82 2.54 -10.63
CA ILE A 196 -9.98 2.05 -9.27
C ILE A 196 -9.11 2.87 -8.30
N ALA A 197 -7.82 3.05 -8.65
CA ALA A 197 -6.89 3.80 -7.83
C ALA A 197 -7.35 5.25 -7.62
N VAL A 198 -7.81 5.93 -8.68
CA VAL A 198 -8.31 7.31 -8.62
C VAL A 198 -9.59 7.41 -7.80
N ASP A 199 -10.52 6.47 -7.98
CA ASP A 199 -11.77 6.44 -7.22
C ASP A 199 -11.51 6.27 -5.71
N LEU A 200 -10.61 5.35 -5.33
CA LEU A 200 -10.18 5.15 -3.94
C LEU A 200 -9.59 6.43 -3.34
N LEU A 201 -8.68 7.08 -4.05
CA LEU A 201 -8.04 8.31 -3.61
C LEU A 201 -9.02 9.48 -3.48
N THR A 202 -10.00 9.55 -4.38
CA THR A 202 -11.00 10.64 -4.38
C THR A 202 -12.00 10.50 -3.24
N ARG A 203 -12.38 9.28 -2.88
CA ARG A 203 -13.36 9.00 -1.82
C ARG A 203 -12.76 8.94 -0.43
N ALA A 204 -11.46 8.82 -0.32
CA ALA A 204 -10.79 8.67 0.97
C ALA A 204 -11.00 9.89 1.87
N GLN A 205 -11.35 9.63 3.11
CA GLN A 205 -11.58 10.62 4.16
C GLN A 205 -10.47 10.66 5.18
N TYR A 206 -9.68 9.57 5.29
CA TYR A 206 -8.54 9.49 6.19
C TYR A 206 -7.37 8.69 5.59
N PHE A 207 -6.21 8.93 6.14
CA PHE A 207 -5.00 8.18 5.88
C PHE A 207 -4.46 7.59 7.18
N LEU A 208 -4.25 6.29 7.20
CA LEU A 208 -3.70 5.52 8.31
C LEU A 208 -2.34 4.97 7.90
N LEU A 209 -1.32 5.33 8.66
CA LEU A 209 0.07 4.94 8.44
C LEU A 209 0.56 4.09 9.62
N VAL A 210 1.21 2.98 9.30
CA VAL A 210 1.96 2.16 10.26
C VAL A 210 3.41 2.10 9.79
N LEU A 211 4.33 2.42 10.70
CA LEU A 211 5.77 2.27 10.51
C LEU A 211 6.30 1.28 11.53
N ASP A 212 6.69 0.09 11.08
CA ASP A 212 7.29 -0.93 11.94
C ASP A 212 8.73 -0.59 12.23
N GLU A 213 9.13 -0.66 13.50
CA GLU A 213 10.51 -0.49 13.96
C GLU A 213 11.19 -1.86 14.05
N ALA A 214 12.44 -1.95 13.64
CA ALA A 214 13.19 -3.19 13.77
C ALA A 214 13.22 -3.65 15.25
N PRO A 215 13.06 -4.95 15.54
CA PRO A 215 13.23 -5.46 16.89
C PRO A 215 14.61 -5.11 17.44
N SER A 216 14.69 -4.74 18.72
CA SER A 216 15.95 -4.38 19.37
C SER A 216 16.94 -5.53 19.26
N GLY A 217 18.12 -5.29 18.64
CA GLY A 217 19.15 -6.29 18.42
C GLY A 217 19.04 -7.11 17.12
N ALA A 218 18.06 -6.84 16.28
CA ALA A 218 18.02 -7.44 14.96
C ALA A 218 19.19 -6.91 14.08
N PRO A 219 19.90 -7.77 13.35
CA PRO A 219 20.91 -7.30 12.42
C PRO A 219 20.24 -6.45 11.32
N PRO A 220 20.94 -5.42 10.82
CA PRO A 220 20.41 -4.60 9.73
C PRO A 220 20.13 -5.52 8.53
N VAL A 221 18.93 -5.39 7.97
CA VAL A 221 18.56 -6.14 6.77
C VAL A 221 19.33 -5.57 5.59
N VAL A 222 20.40 -6.27 5.20
CA VAL A 222 21.20 -5.95 4.01
C VAL A 222 20.70 -6.85 2.89
N GLY A 223 19.90 -6.30 1.97
CA GLY A 223 19.46 -7.03 0.79
C GLY A 223 18.12 -6.55 0.24
N ASP A 224 17.80 -7.02 -0.94
CA ASP A 224 16.54 -6.69 -1.67
C ASP A 224 15.33 -7.08 -0.80
N ALA A 225 14.66 -6.06 -0.27
CA ALA A 225 13.80 -6.05 0.92
C ALA A 225 12.46 -6.81 0.79
N GLY A 226 12.46 -8.03 0.32
CA GLY A 226 11.24 -8.85 0.26
C GLY A 226 11.15 -9.92 1.36
N VAL A 227 12.29 -10.47 1.81
CA VAL A 227 12.32 -11.60 2.76
C VAL A 227 12.58 -11.14 4.19
N GLY A 228 13.25 -10.00 4.39
CA GLY A 228 13.58 -9.46 5.72
C GLY A 228 12.37 -8.88 6.46
N ASP A 229 11.47 -8.20 5.75
CA ASP A 229 10.29 -7.54 6.35
C ASP A 229 9.33 -8.55 7.00
N ASP A 230 9.13 -9.70 6.38
CA ASP A 230 8.24 -10.74 6.89
C ASP A 230 8.74 -11.37 8.20
N ALA A 231 10.06 -11.55 8.34
CA ALA A 231 10.66 -12.11 9.55
C ALA A 231 10.57 -11.15 10.74
N GLN A 232 10.73 -9.84 10.50
CA GLN A 232 10.62 -8.80 11.53
C GLN A 232 9.21 -8.75 12.14
N LEU A 233 8.17 -8.90 11.33
CA LEU A 233 6.79 -8.85 11.79
C LEU A 233 6.34 -10.10 12.56
N THR A 234 7.12 -11.18 12.49
CA THR A 234 6.87 -12.40 13.27
C THR A 234 7.27 -12.22 14.73
N ALA A 235 8.33 -11.47 15.01
CA ALA A 235 8.75 -11.13 16.36
C ALA A 235 7.92 -9.98 16.95
N PRO A 236 7.83 -9.88 18.28
CA PRO A 236 7.36 -8.66 18.93
C PRO A 236 8.21 -7.46 18.52
N HIS A 237 7.58 -6.38 18.11
CA HIS A 237 8.27 -5.18 17.65
C HIS A 237 7.45 -3.92 17.97
N TRP A 238 8.10 -2.77 17.96
CA TRP A 238 7.42 -1.50 18.09
C TRP A 238 6.92 -1.01 16.74
N ALA A 239 5.81 -0.29 16.76
CA ALA A 239 5.28 0.37 15.57
C ALA A 239 4.83 1.78 15.90
N ARG A 240 5.08 2.70 14.99
CA ARG A 240 4.53 4.05 15.00
C ARG A 240 3.26 4.07 14.17
N VAL A 241 2.22 4.68 14.70
CA VAL A 241 0.95 4.81 14.02
C VAL A 241 0.56 6.27 13.93
N GLY A 242 0.19 6.70 12.72
CA GLY A 242 -0.36 8.02 12.46
C GLY A 242 -1.68 7.92 11.71
N LEU A 243 -2.65 8.75 12.11
CA LEU A 243 -3.96 8.85 11.48
C LEU A 243 -4.25 10.31 11.16
N TRP A 244 -4.47 10.61 9.89
CA TRP A 244 -4.82 11.96 9.42
C TRP A 244 -6.20 11.98 8.80
N ARG A 245 -6.96 13.02 9.11
CA ARG A 245 -8.18 13.38 8.39
C ARG A 245 -7.80 14.13 7.12
N LEU A 246 -8.29 13.66 5.96
CA LEU A 246 -7.84 14.18 4.67
C LEU A 246 -8.51 15.51 4.27
N SER A 247 -9.71 15.77 4.76
CA SER A 247 -10.49 16.98 4.42
C SER A 247 -9.79 18.28 4.82
N ASP A 248 -9.12 18.29 5.98
CA ASP A 248 -8.42 19.44 6.55
C ASP A 248 -6.94 19.14 6.84
N ARG A 249 -6.47 17.94 6.47
CA ARG A 249 -5.09 17.48 6.64
C ARG A 249 -4.61 17.48 8.10
N LYS A 250 -5.53 17.33 9.05
CA LYS A 250 -5.21 17.32 10.47
C LYS A 250 -4.83 15.93 10.96
N LEU A 251 -3.83 15.91 11.82
CA LEU A 251 -3.47 14.72 12.59
C LEU A 251 -4.59 14.44 13.62
N VAL A 252 -5.10 13.21 13.63
CA VAL A 252 -6.12 12.73 14.57
C VAL A 252 -5.49 11.90 15.66
N LEU A 253 -4.54 11.04 15.29
CA LEU A 253 -3.82 10.17 16.22
C LEU A 253 -2.36 10.10 15.80
N ARG A 254 -1.48 10.12 16.80
CA ARG A 254 -0.08 9.71 16.69
C ARG A 254 0.27 8.92 17.93
N MET A 255 0.79 7.72 17.75
CA MET A 255 1.20 6.86 18.86
C MET A 255 2.35 5.96 18.47
N ARG A 256 3.06 5.47 19.48
CA ARG A 256 4.00 4.37 19.38
C ARG A 256 3.52 3.25 20.30
N THR A 257 3.41 2.04 19.80
CA THR A 257 2.91 0.90 20.56
C THR A 257 3.59 -0.38 20.12
N GLU A 258 3.56 -1.38 20.98
CA GLU A 258 4.10 -2.70 20.66
C GLU A 258 3.11 -3.53 19.88
N ALA A 259 3.59 -4.12 18.76
CA ALA A 259 2.89 -5.15 17.99
C ALA A 259 3.33 -6.51 18.51
N SER A 260 2.63 -7.02 19.50
CA SER A 260 2.95 -8.28 20.17
C SER A 260 1.68 -9.04 20.54
N ALA A 261 1.62 -10.30 20.18
CA ALA A 261 0.56 -11.21 20.56
C ALA A 261 1.11 -12.61 20.85
N THR A 262 0.64 -13.20 21.95
CA THR A 262 0.92 -14.60 22.25
C THR A 262 -0.22 -15.46 21.71
N LEU A 263 0.10 -16.38 20.79
CA LEU A 263 -0.87 -17.36 20.32
C LEU A 263 -1.12 -18.38 21.44
N VAL A 264 -2.30 -18.32 22.04
CA VAL A 264 -2.71 -19.27 23.08
C VAL A 264 -3.57 -20.37 22.44
N GLY A 265 -3.09 -21.61 22.52
CA GLY A 265 -3.87 -22.82 22.23
C GLY A 265 -4.30 -22.95 20.76
N GLY A 266 -3.52 -23.60 19.97
CA GLY A 266 -3.85 -24.04 18.61
C GLY A 266 -3.27 -25.41 18.32
N ALA A 267 -3.84 -26.13 17.35
CA ALA A 267 -3.23 -27.33 16.82
C ALA A 267 -1.77 -27.03 16.46
N THR A 268 -0.85 -27.93 16.83
CA THR A 268 0.57 -27.82 16.50
C THR A 268 0.71 -27.68 14.98
N VAL A 269 1.08 -26.47 14.53
CA VAL A 269 1.37 -26.22 13.14
C VAL A 269 2.80 -26.70 12.89
N THR A 270 2.92 -27.77 12.14
CA THR A 270 4.24 -28.36 11.79
C THR A 270 4.94 -27.59 10.70
N ASP A 271 4.22 -26.78 9.94
CA ASP A 271 4.76 -25.94 8.88
C ASP A 271 5.19 -24.56 9.44
N ALA A 272 6.47 -24.28 9.39
CA ALA A 272 7.07 -23.06 9.92
C ALA A 272 6.57 -21.79 9.22
N ASP A 273 6.28 -21.86 7.91
CA ASP A 273 5.78 -20.73 7.14
C ASP A 273 4.35 -20.36 7.55
N VAL A 274 3.50 -21.37 7.78
CA VAL A 274 2.14 -21.20 8.28
C VAL A 274 2.15 -20.67 9.71
N ALA A 275 3.06 -21.15 10.56
CA ALA A 275 3.22 -20.65 11.93
C ALA A 275 3.66 -19.18 11.93
N GLY A 276 4.63 -18.83 11.08
CA GLY A 276 5.09 -17.44 10.90
C GLY A 276 3.97 -16.52 10.41
N ALA A 277 3.19 -16.94 9.41
CA ALA A 277 2.08 -16.16 8.90
C ALA A 277 0.99 -15.91 9.97
N ARG A 278 0.67 -16.91 10.79
CA ARG A 278 -0.28 -16.77 11.92
C ARG A 278 0.24 -15.80 12.98
N GLN A 279 1.53 -15.86 13.30
CA GLN A 279 2.12 -14.95 14.28
C GLN A 279 2.13 -13.51 13.77
N ARG A 280 2.51 -13.26 12.51
CA ARG A 280 2.43 -11.93 11.87
C ARG A 280 1.00 -11.37 11.93
N GLN A 281 0.01 -12.20 11.61
CA GLN A 281 -1.39 -11.79 11.70
C GLN A 281 -1.80 -11.46 13.13
N ALA A 282 -1.41 -12.27 14.12
CA ALA A 282 -1.71 -12.01 15.51
C ALA A 282 -1.10 -10.71 16.02
N ASN A 283 0.18 -10.44 15.69
CA ASN A 283 0.85 -9.18 16.02
C ASN A 283 0.15 -7.98 15.36
N SER A 284 -0.24 -8.11 14.09
CA SER A 284 -0.99 -7.07 13.37
C SER A 284 -2.36 -6.81 13.98
N CYS A 285 -3.06 -7.84 14.46
CA CYS A 285 -4.33 -7.69 15.15
C CYS A 285 -4.17 -7.06 16.54
N ALA A 286 -3.10 -7.38 17.26
CA ALA A 286 -2.79 -6.74 18.54
C ALA A 286 -2.55 -5.23 18.36
N LEU A 287 -1.79 -4.87 17.33
CA LEU A 287 -1.57 -3.48 16.95
C LEU A 287 -2.87 -2.75 16.60
N ALA A 288 -3.72 -3.36 15.75
CA ALA A 288 -5.03 -2.81 15.41
C ALA A 288 -5.93 -2.61 16.65
N GLY A 289 -5.91 -3.56 17.58
CA GLY A 289 -6.61 -3.46 18.85
C GLY A 289 -6.08 -2.32 19.74
N ALA A 290 -4.76 -2.07 19.73
CA ALA A 290 -4.18 -0.95 20.45
C ALA A 290 -4.64 0.41 19.88
N VAL A 291 -4.65 0.54 18.55
CA VAL A 291 -5.14 1.76 17.87
C VAL A 291 -6.62 2.02 18.21
N ARG A 292 -7.45 0.98 18.16
CA ARG A 292 -8.88 1.11 18.51
C ARG A 292 -9.08 1.57 19.95
N ARG A 293 -8.40 0.93 20.92
CA ARG A 293 -8.52 1.32 22.33
C ARG A 293 -8.16 2.77 22.60
N VAL A 294 -7.17 3.31 21.87
CA VAL A 294 -6.80 4.72 22.02
C VAL A 294 -7.87 5.65 21.46
N ILE A 295 -8.45 5.32 20.31
CA ILE A 295 -9.54 6.10 19.71
C ILE A 295 -10.83 5.97 20.55
N GLU A 296 -11.22 4.76 20.93
CA GLU A 296 -12.40 4.50 21.77
C GLU A 296 -12.23 5.04 23.19
N GLY A 297 -11.02 5.00 23.73
CA GLY A 297 -10.70 5.52 25.08
C GLY A 297 -10.70 7.05 25.17
N ALA A 298 -10.61 7.74 24.06
CA ALA A 298 -10.76 9.21 24.03
C ALA A 298 -12.19 9.66 24.44
N ASP A 299 -13.17 8.76 24.34
CA ASP A 299 -14.53 9.00 24.84
C ASP A 299 -14.63 8.99 26.38
N ALA A 300 -13.65 8.39 27.05
CA ALA A 300 -13.68 8.21 28.51
C ALA A 300 -13.05 9.40 29.29
N GLN A 301 -12.37 10.31 28.61
CA GLN A 301 -11.79 11.50 29.24
C GLN A 301 -12.78 12.67 29.17
N PRO A 302 -13.25 13.19 30.34
CA PRO A 302 -14.02 14.43 30.35
C PRO A 302 -13.16 15.55 29.79
N ALA A 303 -13.76 16.38 28.93
CA ALA A 303 -13.09 17.59 28.43
C ALA A 303 -12.61 18.45 29.61
N PRO A 304 -11.41 19.05 29.54
CA PRO A 304 -10.86 19.90 30.59
C PRO A 304 -11.72 21.13 30.88
#